data_8b7565349252cb293a95d1a38f8a6f4e
#
_entry.id   8b7565349252cb293a95d1a38f8a6f4e
#
_cell.length_a   1.000
_cell.length_b   1.000
_cell.length_c   1.000
_cell.angle_alpha   90.00
_cell.angle_beta   90.00
_cell.angle_gamma   90.00
#
_symmetry.space_group_name_H-M   'P 1'
#
loop_
_entity.id
_entity.type
_entity.pdbx_description
1 polymer ?
#
loop_
_entity_poly.entity_id
_entity_poly.type
_entity_poly.pdbx_seq_one_letter_code
_entity_poly.pdbx_strand_id
1 'polypeptide(L)'
;MITNNMVYYISTNIVNNNISRYITEYDGIYYCILKYDENMLCKDDMVNGIYRSIIMSFPEKKLLAFAPIKTLSIDRFKEQNPNLKDIAIHEYIDGILIQLFYDERVLKWKLRTITNNDTSNNDELLFIEATAGNINKPFDELAILEYFPKNYCYTFCLKTQYSLESSMYLISIYK
;
A
#
# COMPACT_ATOMS: atom_id res chain seq x y z
N MET A 1 -12.14 -7.06 -0.03
CA MET A 1 -12.64 -6.37 -1.26
C MET A 1 -13.06 -4.95 -0.85
N ILE A 2 -12.47 -3.91 -1.44
CA ILE A 2 -12.90 -2.52 -1.17
C ILE A 2 -14.26 -2.34 -1.83
N THR A 3 -15.28 -2.09 -1.04
CA THR A 3 -16.64 -1.86 -1.55
C THR A 3 -16.80 -0.42 -2.02
N ASN A 4 -17.77 -0.14 -2.91
CA ASN A 4 -18.11 1.23 -3.34
C ASN A 4 -18.44 2.14 -2.13
N ASN A 5 -19.00 1.58 -1.07
CA ASN A 5 -19.28 2.32 0.16
C ASN A 5 -18.00 2.78 0.87
N MET A 6 -16.92 1.97 0.81
CA MET A 6 -15.63 2.33 1.39
C MET A 6 -14.94 3.45 0.61
N VAL A 7 -15.02 3.42 -0.72
CA VAL A 7 -14.51 4.51 -1.57
C VAL A 7 -15.23 5.82 -1.28
N TYR A 8 -16.56 5.77 -1.15
CA TYR A 8 -17.38 6.93 -0.77
C TYR A 8 -16.98 7.46 0.61
N TYR A 9 -16.84 6.57 1.61
CA TYR A 9 -16.41 6.94 2.95
C TYR A 9 -15.04 7.63 2.95
N ILE A 10 -14.05 7.06 2.25
CA ILE A 10 -12.71 7.63 2.10
C ILE A 10 -12.76 9.02 1.47
N SER A 11 -13.59 9.23 0.45
CA SER A 11 -13.67 10.50 -0.28
C SER A 11 -14.38 11.61 0.49
N THR A 12 -15.31 11.28 1.40
CA THR A 12 -16.16 12.26 2.09
C THR A 12 -15.71 12.61 3.51
N ASN A 13 -15.07 11.67 4.21
CA ASN A 13 -14.73 11.81 5.64
C ASN A 13 -13.28 12.23 5.91
N ILE A 14 -12.63 12.92 4.99
CA ILE A 14 -11.22 13.35 5.12
C ILE A 14 -11.05 14.55 6.09
N VAL A 15 -11.82 14.63 7.13
CA VAL A 15 -11.68 15.71 8.12
C VAL A 15 -11.55 15.09 9.51
N ASN A 16 -10.41 14.43 9.72
CA ASN A 16 -10.04 13.99 11.06
C ASN A 16 -8.61 14.46 11.34
N ASN A 17 -8.39 15.08 12.49
CA ASN A 17 -7.06 15.57 12.90
C ASN A 17 -5.98 14.47 12.98
N ASN A 18 -6.41 13.20 12.99
CA ASN A 18 -5.53 12.03 13.05
C ASN A 18 -5.10 11.51 11.67
N ILE A 19 -5.55 12.16 10.59
CA ILE A 19 -5.23 11.75 9.22
C ILE A 19 -4.47 12.88 8.53
N SER A 20 -3.24 12.57 8.18
CA SER A 20 -2.40 13.47 7.39
C SER A 20 -2.72 13.31 5.91
N ARG A 21 -2.82 14.45 5.23
CA ARG A 21 -3.02 14.53 3.79
C ARG A 21 -1.80 15.17 3.14
N TYR A 22 -1.22 14.45 2.20
CA TYR A 22 -0.08 14.94 1.42
C TYR A 22 -0.47 15.03 -0.05
N ILE A 23 -0.04 16.10 -0.73
CA ILE A 23 -0.08 16.19 -2.18
C ILE A 23 1.36 16.11 -2.65
N THR A 24 1.65 15.14 -3.48
CA THR A 24 2.99 14.93 -4.05
C THR A 24 2.90 14.93 -5.55
N GLU A 25 3.96 15.40 -6.20
CA GLU A 25 4.13 15.39 -7.65
C GLU A 25 5.14 14.31 -8.03
N TYR A 26 4.83 13.56 -9.07
CA TYR A 26 5.72 12.59 -9.66
C TYR A 26 5.52 12.62 -11.19
N ASP A 27 6.60 12.92 -11.95
CA ASP A 27 6.57 13.08 -13.41
C ASP A 27 5.49 14.06 -13.92
N GLY A 28 5.29 15.19 -13.25
CA GLY A 28 4.27 16.17 -13.59
C GLY A 28 2.84 15.77 -13.22
N ILE A 29 2.65 14.66 -12.54
CA ILE A 29 1.35 14.14 -12.10
C ILE A 29 1.21 14.26 -10.60
N TYR A 30 0.04 14.73 -10.17
CA TYR A 30 -0.22 14.92 -8.75
C TYR A 30 -1.02 13.76 -8.15
N TYR A 31 -0.64 13.37 -6.94
CA TYR A 31 -1.28 12.35 -6.13
C TYR A 31 -1.65 12.92 -4.77
N CYS A 32 -2.81 12.55 -4.28
CA CYS A 32 -3.22 12.80 -2.91
C CYS A 32 -3.03 11.54 -2.07
N ILE A 33 -2.24 11.62 -1.02
CA ILE A 33 -1.95 10.52 -0.14
C ILE A 33 -2.56 10.79 1.21
N LEU A 34 -3.28 9.81 1.74
CA LEU A 34 -3.87 9.84 3.06
C LEU A 34 -3.18 8.81 3.94
N LYS A 35 -2.69 9.25 5.09
CA LYS A 35 -2.09 8.38 6.11
C LYS A 35 -2.59 8.78 7.49
N TYR A 36 -2.83 7.81 8.35
CA TYR A 36 -3.04 8.12 9.76
C TYR A 36 -1.73 8.55 10.42
N ASP A 37 -1.83 9.39 11.45
CA ASP A 37 -0.69 9.72 12.30
C ASP A 37 -0.51 8.59 13.33
N GLU A 38 0.65 7.91 13.26
CA GLU A 38 0.97 6.77 14.12
C GLU A 38 1.00 7.15 15.61
N ASN A 39 1.36 8.40 15.92
CA ASN A 39 1.42 8.90 17.30
C ASN A 39 0.03 9.20 17.86
N MET A 40 -0.94 9.48 17.00
CA MET A 40 -2.30 9.87 17.38
C MET A 40 -3.29 8.72 17.31
N LEU A 41 -2.93 7.62 16.64
CA LEU A 41 -3.82 6.50 16.43
C LEU A 41 -3.84 5.57 17.64
N CYS A 42 -5.01 5.43 18.27
CA CYS A 42 -5.20 4.39 19.28
C CYS A 42 -4.89 3.00 18.73
N LYS A 43 -4.37 2.12 19.60
CA LYS A 43 -3.93 0.77 19.22
C LYS A 43 -5.00 -0.03 18.47
N ASP A 44 -6.25 0.14 18.83
CA ASP A 44 -7.41 -0.59 18.28
C ASP A 44 -8.40 0.30 17.50
N ASP A 45 -7.93 1.45 17.00
CA ASP A 45 -8.74 2.36 16.19
C ASP A 45 -8.89 1.80 14.77
N MET A 46 -9.98 1.06 14.55
CA MET A 46 -10.30 0.47 13.25
C MET A 46 -10.77 1.51 12.22
N VAL A 47 -11.42 2.57 12.68
CA VAL A 47 -11.98 3.59 11.78
C VAL A 47 -10.87 4.35 11.07
N ASN A 48 -9.89 4.84 11.84
CA ASN A 48 -8.73 5.53 11.27
C ASN A 48 -7.68 4.55 10.72
N GLY A 49 -7.67 3.31 11.18
CA GLY A 49 -6.75 2.26 10.73
C GLY A 49 -6.83 1.93 9.24
N ILE A 50 -7.94 2.28 8.56
CA ILE A 50 -8.08 2.15 7.10
C ILE A 50 -7.15 3.11 6.34
N TYR A 51 -6.77 4.22 6.95
CA TYR A 51 -5.90 5.24 6.34
C TYR A 51 -4.40 4.92 6.52
N ARG A 52 -4.01 3.66 6.49
CA ARG A 52 -2.60 3.28 6.61
C ARG A 52 -1.75 3.84 5.46
N SER A 53 -2.26 3.74 4.23
CA SER A 53 -1.76 4.43 3.05
C SER A 53 -2.81 4.31 1.95
N ILE A 54 -3.43 5.41 1.60
CA ILE A 54 -4.39 5.51 0.51
C ILE A 54 -3.82 6.46 -0.51
N ILE A 55 -3.73 6.04 -1.77
CA ILE A 55 -3.24 6.86 -2.88
C ILE A 55 -4.42 7.15 -3.80
N MET A 56 -4.66 8.42 -4.05
CA MET A 56 -5.69 8.89 -4.97
C MET A 56 -5.08 9.80 -6.04
N SER A 57 -5.68 9.82 -7.22
CA SER A 57 -5.38 10.85 -8.21
C SER A 57 -5.74 12.23 -7.68
N PHE A 58 -5.03 13.26 -8.13
CA PHE A 58 -5.36 14.64 -7.83
C PHE A 58 -5.35 15.44 -9.12
N PRO A 59 -6.36 16.27 -9.39
CA PRO A 59 -7.49 16.65 -8.50
C PRO A 59 -8.70 15.71 -8.50
N GLU A 60 -8.77 14.69 -9.37
CA GLU A 60 -9.98 13.86 -9.63
C GLU A 60 -10.44 13.02 -8.43
N LYS A 61 -9.56 12.76 -7.47
CA LYS A 61 -9.82 11.95 -6.26
C LYS A 61 -10.23 10.50 -6.55
N LYS A 62 -9.78 9.93 -7.69
CA LYS A 62 -9.97 8.51 -7.99
C LYS A 62 -9.02 7.69 -7.11
N LEU A 63 -9.52 6.65 -6.45
CA LEU A 63 -8.68 5.72 -5.68
C LEU A 63 -7.78 4.94 -6.65
N LEU A 64 -6.48 4.93 -6.39
CA LEU A 64 -5.47 4.25 -7.19
C LEU A 64 -4.84 3.08 -6.44
N ALA A 65 -4.54 3.26 -5.15
CA ALA A 65 -3.98 2.21 -4.33
C ALA A 65 -4.42 2.32 -2.88
N PHE A 66 -4.43 1.17 -2.22
CA PHE A 66 -4.86 1.01 -0.85
C PHE A 66 -3.94 0.00 -0.14
N ALA A 67 -3.43 0.37 1.02
CA ALA A 67 -2.64 -0.56 1.84
C ALA A 67 -3.54 -1.44 2.72
N PRO A 68 -3.06 -2.60 3.17
CA PRO A 68 -3.75 -3.37 4.18
C PRO A 68 -4.06 -2.50 5.40
N ILE A 69 -5.27 -2.63 5.92
CA ILE A 69 -5.70 -1.89 7.11
C ILE A 69 -4.80 -2.23 8.31
N LYS A 70 -4.75 -1.32 9.27
CA LYS A 70 -4.04 -1.56 10.52
C LYS A 70 -4.58 -2.84 11.21
N THR A 71 -3.67 -3.65 11.70
CA THR A 71 -4.02 -4.86 12.47
C THR A 71 -4.57 -4.51 13.84
N LEU A 72 -5.44 -5.36 14.36
CA LEU A 72 -5.92 -5.30 15.74
C LEU A 72 -4.90 -5.91 16.71
N SER A 73 -5.01 -5.52 17.99
CA SER A 73 -4.41 -6.32 19.05
C SER A 73 -5.06 -7.71 19.11
N ILE A 74 -4.32 -8.70 19.60
CA ILE A 74 -4.84 -10.07 19.70
C ILE A 74 -6.06 -10.18 20.60
N ASP A 75 -6.12 -9.36 21.67
CA ASP A 75 -7.25 -9.37 22.59
C ASP A 75 -8.51 -8.84 21.90
N ARG A 76 -8.38 -7.70 21.19
CA ARG A 76 -9.50 -7.13 20.43
C ARG A 76 -9.96 -8.04 19.30
N PHE A 77 -9.03 -8.71 18.63
CA PHE A 77 -9.35 -9.70 17.61
C PHE A 77 -10.17 -10.86 18.18
N LYS A 78 -9.79 -11.38 19.34
CA LYS A 78 -10.54 -12.46 20.04
C LYS A 78 -11.94 -12.02 20.47
N GLU A 79 -12.08 -10.79 20.99
CA GLU A 79 -13.38 -10.22 21.36
C GLU A 79 -14.34 -10.15 20.16
N GLN A 80 -13.84 -9.72 19.01
CA GLN A 80 -14.62 -9.61 17.78
C GLN A 80 -14.92 -10.95 17.10
N ASN A 81 -14.11 -11.96 17.38
CA ASN A 81 -14.19 -13.29 16.76
C ASN A 81 -14.28 -14.38 17.84
N PRO A 82 -15.40 -14.45 18.60
CA PRO A 82 -15.54 -15.41 19.70
C PRO A 82 -15.50 -16.88 19.22
N ASN A 83 -15.84 -17.13 17.96
CA ASN A 83 -15.77 -18.44 17.34
C ASN A 83 -14.54 -18.52 16.44
N LEU A 84 -13.42 -18.99 16.96
CA LEU A 84 -12.14 -19.11 16.26
C LEU A 84 -12.10 -20.23 15.18
N LYS A 85 -13.25 -20.75 14.73
CA LYS A 85 -13.30 -21.95 13.87
C LYS A 85 -12.79 -21.72 12.44
N ASP A 86 -12.88 -20.48 11.94
CA ASP A 86 -12.55 -20.15 10.56
C ASP A 86 -11.38 -19.16 10.45
N ILE A 87 -10.40 -19.28 11.36
CA ILE A 87 -9.23 -18.41 11.40
C ILE A 87 -8.08 -19.07 10.67
N ALA A 88 -7.51 -18.34 9.70
CA ALA A 88 -6.24 -18.67 9.10
C ALA A 88 -5.10 -17.95 9.85
N ILE A 89 -4.06 -18.69 10.16
CA ILE A 89 -2.83 -18.16 10.76
C ILE A 89 -1.76 -18.18 9.69
N HIS A 90 -1.17 -17.03 9.43
CA HIS A 90 -0.08 -16.86 8.46
C HIS A 90 1.19 -16.38 9.17
N GLU A 91 2.33 -16.71 8.58
CA GLU A 91 3.60 -16.13 8.99
C GLU A 91 3.56 -14.60 8.84
N TYR A 92 4.06 -13.88 9.83
CA TYR A 92 4.28 -12.44 9.74
C TYR A 92 5.64 -12.18 9.11
N ILE A 93 5.63 -11.42 8.01
CA ILE A 93 6.84 -11.03 7.30
C ILE A 93 7.11 -9.56 7.65
N ASP A 94 8.22 -9.32 8.31
CA ASP A 94 8.71 -7.98 8.60
C ASP A 94 9.56 -7.46 7.45
N GLY A 95 9.30 -6.22 7.03
CA GLY A 95 10.02 -5.60 5.92
C GLY A 95 9.38 -4.30 5.45
N ILE A 96 9.89 -3.81 4.33
CA ILE A 96 9.39 -2.57 3.70
C ILE A 96 8.15 -2.89 2.89
N LEU A 97 7.04 -2.24 3.20
CA LEU A 97 5.80 -2.39 2.43
C LEU A 97 5.80 -1.45 1.23
N ILE A 98 5.55 -2.03 0.05
CA ILE A 98 5.50 -1.34 -1.23
C ILE A 98 4.13 -1.54 -1.87
N GLN A 99 3.55 -0.48 -2.40
CA GLN A 99 2.32 -0.50 -3.19
C GLN A 99 2.66 -0.39 -4.68
N LEU A 100 2.15 -1.31 -5.48
CA LEU A 100 2.23 -1.30 -6.94
C LEU A 100 0.82 -1.06 -7.50
N PHE A 101 0.67 -0.07 -8.37
CA PHE A 101 -0.61 0.26 -9.02
C PHE A 101 -0.39 0.81 -10.43
N TYR A 102 -1.40 0.63 -11.28
CA TYR A 102 -1.37 1.16 -12.64
C TYR A 102 -2.11 2.50 -12.70
N ASP A 103 -1.43 3.55 -13.20
CA ASP A 103 -2.05 4.85 -13.40
C ASP A 103 -2.45 5.02 -14.87
N GLU A 104 -3.75 4.97 -15.12
CA GLU A 104 -4.34 5.10 -16.48
C GLU A 104 -4.08 6.48 -17.11
N ARG A 105 -3.81 7.53 -16.31
CA ARG A 105 -3.55 8.89 -16.81
C ARG A 105 -2.23 8.97 -17.59
N VAL A 106 -1.25 8.16 -17.20
CA VAL A 106 0.09 8.09 -17.83
C VAL A 106 0.37 6.74 -18.47
N LEU A 107 -0.58 5.80 -18.38
CA LEU A 107 -0.46 4.44 -18.91
C LEU A 107 0.78 3.69 -18.38
N LYS A 108 1.12 3.91 -17.10
CA LYS A 108 2.31 3.34 -16.46
C LYS A 108 2.01 2.70 -15.13
N TRP A 109 2.80 1.69 -14.80
CA TRP A 109 2.90 1.19 -13.45
C TRP A 109 3.62 2.22 -12.57
N LYS A 110 3.13 2.36 -11.34
CA LYS A 110 3.72 3.21 -10.31
C LYS A 110 3.95 2.39 -9.05
N LEU A 111 5.02 2.73 -8.38
CA LEU A 111 5.45 2.04 -7.17
C LEU A 111 5.71 3.04 -6.06
N ARG A 112 5.33 2.68 -4.83
CA ARG A 112 5.53 3.54 -3.67
C ARG A 112 5.70 2.74 -2.38
N THR A 113 6.66 3.14 -1.55
CA THR A 113 6.75 2.65 -0.17
C THR A 113 5.67 3.29 0.71
N ILE A 114 5.13 2.50 1.65
CA ILE A 114 4.09 2.98 2.58
C ILE A 114 4.67 3.94 3.63
N THR A 115 5.93 3.74 4.00
CA THR A 115 6.59 4.47 5.09
C THR A 115 7.11 5.84 4.69
N ASN A 116 7.54 6.03 3.44
CA ASN A 116 8.14 7.28 2.99
C ASN A 116 7.09 8.22 2.40
N ASN A 117 7.23 9.52 2.73
CA ASN A 117 6.36 10.56 2.17
C ASN A 117 6.83 10.99 0.77
N ASP A 118 8.10 10.72 0.44
CA ASP A 118 8.69 11.05 -0.85
C ASP A 118 8.77 9.79 -1.74
N THR A 119 8.39 9.96 -3.01
CA THR A 119 8.66 8.99 -4.05
C THR A 119 10.15 9.05 -4.37
N SER A 120 10.95 8.20 -3.74
CA SER A 120 12.37 8.13 -4.08
C SER A 120 12.58 7.10 -5.20
N ASN A 121 13.52 7.36 -6.09
CA ASN A 121 14.01 6.37 -7.06
C ASN A 121 14.49 5.07 -6.37
N ASN A 122 14.71 5.13 -5.06
CA ASN A 122 15.08 3.97 -4.25
C ASN A 122 13.98 2.90 -4.17
N ASP A 123 12.69 3.28 -4.23
CA ASP A 123 11.58 2.33 -4.15
C ASP A 123 11.54 1.43 -5.39
N GLU A 124 11.77 2.03 -6.56
CA GLU A 124 11.86 1.28 -7.83
C GLU A 124 13.09 0.37 -7.84
N LEU A 125 14.24 0.88 -7.39
CA LEU A 125 15.46 0.09 -7.30
C LEU A 125 15.30 -1.12 -6.39
N LEU A 126 14.70 -0.95 -5.22
CA LEU A 126 14.43 -2.05 -4.28
C LEU A 126 13.51 -3.10 -4.90
N PHE A 127 12.48 -2.68 -5.62
CA PHE A 127 11.56 -3.59 -6.29
C PHE A 127 12.26 -4.35 -7.43
N ILE A 128 13.05 -3.65 -8.25
CA ILE A 128 13.84 -4.24 -9.34
C ILE A 128 14.81 -5.29 -8.79
N GLU A 129 15.56 -4.94 -7.74
CA GLU A 129 16.51 -5.82 -7.10
C GLU A 129 15.83 -7.10 -6.58
N ALA A 130 14.68 -6.95 -5.91
CA ALA A 130 13.93 -8.07 -5.36
C ALA A 130 13.25 -8.96 -6.41
N THR A 131 12.95 -8.44 -7.61
CA THR A 131 12.19 -9.18 -8.63
C THR A 131 13.04 -9.73 -9.76
N ALA A 132 14.03 -9.00 -10.19
CA ALA A 132 14.77 -9.31 -11.41
C ALA A 132 16.24 -9.67 -11.16
N GLY A 133 16.79 -9.37 -10.00
CA GLY A 133 18.23 -9.52 -9.71
C GLY A 133 19.12 -8.73 -10.67
N ASN A 134 18.53 -7.89 -11.54
CA ASN A 134 19.23 -7.19 -12.61
C ASN A 134 18.88 -5.70 -12.58
N ILE A 135 19.76 -4.93 -11.98
CA ILE A 135 19.65 -3.48 -11.76
C ILE A 135 19.70 -2.67 -13.09
N ASN A 136 20.01 -3.32 -14.21
CA ASN A 136 20.25 -2.61 -15.49
C ASN A 136 18.99 -2.42 -16.34
N LYS A 137 17.81 -2.85 -15.90
CA LYS A 137 16.55 -2.63 -16.62
C LYS A 137 15.72 -1.54 -15.96
N PRO A 138 15.16 -0.59 -16.72
CA PRO A 138 14.19 0.35 -16.22
C PRO A 138 12.98 -0.38 -15.60
N PHE A 139 12.37 0.21 -14.57
CA PHE A 139 11.22 -0.38 -13.90
C PHE A 139 10.07 -0.69 -14.88
N ASP A 140 9.75 0.23 -15.79
CA ASP A 140 8.69 0.08 -16.79
C ASP A 140 8.90 -1.10 -17.77
N GLU A 141 10.14 -1.61 -17.89
CA GLU A 141 10.50 -2.71 -18.79
C GLU A 141 10.59 -4.07 -18.08
N LEU A 142 10.19 -4.15 -16.82
CA LEU A 142 10.20 -5.41 -16.09
C LEU A 142 9.11 -6.35 -16.62
N ALA A 143 9.53 -7.50 -17.15
CA ALA A 143 8.59 -8.51 -17.67
C ALA A 143 7.56 -8.98 -16.63
N ILE A 144 7.89 -8.93 -15.34
CA ILE A 144 6.98 -9.32 -14.27
C ILE A 144 5.71 -8.43 -14.25
N LEU A 145 5.79 -7.18 -14.72
CA LEU A 145 4.63 -6.26 -14.73
C LEU A 145 3.53 -6.71 -15.69
N GLU A 146 3.85 -7.51 -16.69
CA GLU A 146 2.87 -8.07 -17.63
C GLU A 146 1.92 -9.07 -16.97
N TYR A 147 2.34 -9.70 -15.87
CA TYR A 147 1.53 -10.68 -15.14
C TYR A 147 0.53 -10.04 -14.17
N PHE A 148 0.59 -8.72 -13.95
CA PHE A 148 -0.31 -8.02 -13.05
C PHE A 148 -1.48 -7.39 -13.81
N PRO A 149 -2.75 -7.82 -13.57
CA PRO A 149 -3.92 -7.12 -14.08
C PRO A 149 -3.95 -5.65 -13.64
N LYS A 150 -4.09 -4.73 -14.59
CA LYS A 150 -3.98 -3.27 -14.39
C LYS A 150 -5.10 -2.64 -13.56
N ASN A 151 -6.20 -3.36 -13.35
CA ASN A 151 -7.36 -2.92 -12.57
C ASN A 151 -7.27 -3.29 -11.07
N TYR A 152 -6.10 -3.74 -10.62
CA TYR A 152 -5.82 -4.03 -9.22
C TYR A 152 -4.63 -3.21 -8.73
N CYS A 153 -4.62 -2.98 -7.43
CA CYS A 153 -3.40 -2.57 -6.73
C CYS A 153 -2.88 -3.71 -5.86
N TYR A 154 -1.58 -3.73 -5.69
CA TYR A 154 -0.85 -4.80 -5.02
C TYR A 154 -0.02 -4.23 -3.90
N THR A 155 0.02 -4.90 -2.76
CA THR A 155 0.95 -4.57 -1.68
C THR A 155 1.92 -5.72 -1.51
N PHE A 156 3.20 -5.40 -1.57
CA PHE A 156 4.30 -6.33 -1.33
C PHE A 156 5.01 -5.96 -0.04
N CYS A 157 5.61 -6.96 0.60
CA CYS A 157 6.59 -6.78 1.65
C CYS A 157 7.96 -7.19 1.10
N LEU A 158 8.91 -6.25 1.10
CA LEU A 158 10.29 -6.52 0.79
C LEU A 158 11.05 -6.79 2.08
N LYS A 159 11.54 -8.01 2.20
CA LYS A 159 12.44 -8.40 3.28
C LYS A 159 13.88 -8.13 2.83
N THR A 160 14.45 -7.04 3.33
CA THR A 160 15.86 -6.74 3.17
C THR A 160 16.62 -7.50 4.24
N GLN A 161 17.25 -8.61 3.90
CA GLN A 161 18.18 -9.28 4.81
C GLN A 161 19.56 -8.65 4.63
N TYR A 162 20.37 -8.65 5.69
CA TYR A 162 21.80 -8.32 5.64
C TYR A 162 22.62 -9.30 4.77
N SER A 163 21.97 -10.32 4.20
CA SER A 163 22.53 -11.29 3.24
C SER A 163 21.97 -11.01 1.86
N LEU A 164 22.83 -10.94 0.90
CA LEU A 164 22.79 -10.78 -0.58
C LEU A 164 21.49 -11.08 -1.36
N GLU A 165 20.41 -11.54 -0.76
CA GLU A 165 19.15 -11.87 -1.44
C GLU A 165 17.98 -11.13 -0.79
N SER A 166 17.44 -10.14 -1.49
CA SER A 166 16.16 -9.51 -1.17
C SER A 166 15.02 -10.44 -1.56
N SER A 167 14.08 -10.68 -0.66
CA SER A 167 12.89 -11.50 -0.95
C SER A 167 11.65 -10.63 -0.97
N MET A 168 10.76 -10.85 -1.94
CA MET A 168 9.51 -10.12 -2.09
C MET A 168 8.31 -11.05 -1.85
N TYR A 169 7.38 -10.60 -1.03
CA TYR A 169 6.17 -11.34 -0.67
C TYR A 169 4.93 -10.52 -1.02
N LEU A 170 4.01 -11.11 -1.75
CA LEU A 170 2.71 -10.49 -2.01
C LEU A 170 1.83 -10.59 -0.76
N ILE A 171 1.44 -9.43 -0.21
CA ILE A 171 0.67 -9.34 1.02
C ILE A 171 -0.82 -9.17 0.75
N SER A 172 -1.19 -8.34 -0.22
CA SER A 172 -2.59 -8.09 -0.53
C SER A 172 -2.81 -7.64 -1.97
N ILE A 173 -4.01 -7.91 -2.47
CA ILE A 173 -4.51 -7.48 -3.77
C ILE A 173 -5.87 -6.83 -3.55
N TYR A 174 -6.06 -5.62 -4.08
CA TYR A 174 -7.34 -4.90 -4.05
C TYR A 174 -7.75 -4.49 -5.46
N LYS A 175 -9.06 -4.53 -5.69
CA LYS A 175 -9.68 -4.15 -6.96
C LYS A 175 -10.43 -2.83 -6.82
#